data_dee7b9a442a9b295e5136d067c7b2c39
#
_entry.id   dee7b9a442a9b295e5136d067c7b2c39
#
_cell.length_a   1.000
_cell.length_b   1.000
_cell.length_c   1.000
_cell.angle_alpha   90.00
_cell.angle_beta   90.00
_cell.angle_gamma   90.00
#
_symmetry.space_group_name_H-M   'P 1'
#
loop_
_entity.id
_entity.type
_entity.pdbx_description
1 polymer ?
#
loop_
_entity_poly.entity_id
_entity_poly.type
_entity_poly.pdbx_seq_one_letter_code
_entity_poly.pdbx_strand_id
1 'polypeptide(L)'
;AEDAERMGMVWKVYDDAALMDEARKLAAKLAAGPTNTYAAIKRAYEQSAANSLDQQLDAERDLQRRCAASEDHIEGVTAFREKRAPKFAGR
;
A
#
# COMPACT_ATOMS: atom_id res chain seq x y z
N ALA A 1 0.58 25.35 -1.44
CA ALA A 1 0.45 23.90 -1.65
C ALA A 1 1.78 23.19 -1.32
N GLU A 2 2.93 23.75 -1.71
CA GLU A 2 4.26 23.17 -1.54
C GLU A 2 4.63 22.96 -0.06
N ASP A 3 4.20 23.84 0.83
CA ASP A 3 4.38 23.64 2.28
C ASP A 3 3.61 22.41 2.80
N ALA A 4 2.44 22.15 2.27
CA ALA A 4 1.66 20.98 2.63
C ALA A 4 2.33 19.67 2.16
N GLU A 5 2.95 19.67 0.97
CA GLU A 5 3.77 18.54 0.49
C GLU A 5 5.00 18.37 1.40
N ARG A 6 5.72 19.42 1.70
CA ARG A 6 6.91 19.38 2.56
C ARG A 6 6.62 18.87 3.97
N MET A 7 5.44 19.21 4.51
CA MET A 7 4.98 18.73 5.83
C MET A 7 4.35 17.34 5.79
N GLY A 8 4.23 16.71 4.63
CA GLY A 8 3.59 15.40 4.49
C GLY A 8 2.08 15.38 4.61
N MET A 9 1.42 16.53 4.53
CA MET A 9 -0.04 16.63 4.57
C MET A 9 -0.69 16.15 3.27
N VAL A 10 0.00 16.31 2.15
CA VAL A 10 -0.39 15.82 0.83
C VAL A 10 0.76 15.04 0.22
N TRP A 11 0.44 14.07 -0.62
CA TRP A 11 1.43 13.20 -1.26
C TRP A 11 2.36 13.95 -2.20
N LYS A 12 1.77 14.78 -3.10
CA LYS A 12 2.49 15.52 -4.13
C LYS A 12 1.66 16.71 -4.60
N VAL A 13 2.33 17.78 -4.93
CA VAL A 13 1.75 18.95 -5.61
C VAL A 13 2.07 18.87 -7.10
N TYR A 14 1.09 19.18 -7.93
CA TYR A 14 1.20 19.22 -9.38
C TYR A 14 0.58 20.51 -9.91
N ASP A 15 1.01 20.95 -11.08
CA ASP A 15 0.33 22.00 -11.82
C ASP A 15 -1.09 21.57 -12.17
N ASP A 16 -2.04 22.49 -12.18
CA ASP A 16 -3.45 22.23 -12.42
C ASP A 16 -3.69 21.43 -13.72
N ALA A 17 -2.93 21.72 -14.78
CA ALA A 17 -3.02 21.02 -16.05
C ALA A 17 -2.58 19.55 -15.98
N ALA A 18 -1.68 19.19 -15.05
CA ALA A 18 -1.13 17.85 -14.90
C ALA A 18 -1.84 17.03 -13.82
N LEU A 19 -2.52 17.68 -12.88
CA LEU A 19 -3.06 17.06 -11.67
C LEU A 19 -3.91 15.83 -11.95
N MET A 20 -4.88 15.93 -12.86
CA MET A 20 -5.80 14.83 -13.13
C MET A 20 -5.13 13.63 -13.78
N ASP A 21 -4.18 13.87 -14.67
CA ASP A 21 -3.45 12.79 -15.35
C ASP A 21 -2.51 12.07 -14.38
N GLU A 22 -1.81 12.80 -13.54
CA GLU A 22 -0.95 12.22 -12.50
C GLU A 22 -1.78 11.47 -11.43
N ALA A 23 -2.93 12.00 -11.02
CA ALA A 23 -3.84 11.32 -10.13
C ALA A 23 -4.35 9.99 -10.71
N ARG A 24 -4.73 9.97 -11.98
CA ARG A 24 -5.16 8.74 -12.69
C ARG A 24 -4.02 7.72 -12.81
N LYS A 25 -2.80 8.17 -13.12
CA LYS A 25 -1.61 7.29 -13.14
C LYS A 25 -1.37 6.63 -11.79
N LEU A 26 -1.43 7.42 -10.71
CA LEU A 26 -1.28 6.90 -9.35
C LEU A 26 -2.39 5.91 -8.99
N ALA A 27 -3.64 6.25 -9.28
CA ALA A 27 -4.78 5.37 -9.03
C ALA A 27 -4.66 4.03 -9.80
N ALA A 28 -4.29 4.08 -11.08
CA ALA A 28 -4.05 2.87 -11.88
C ALA A 28 -2.91 2.01 -11.33
N LYS A 29 -1.81 2.65 -10.90
CA LYS A 29 -0.69 1.95 -10.24
C LYS A 29 -1.13 1.25 -8.96
N LEU A 30 -1.92 1.91 -8.12
CA LEU A 30 -2.43 1.32 -6.87
C LEU A 30 -3.43 0.20 -7.16
N ALA A 31 -4.30 0.37 -8.15
CA ALA A 31 -5.28 -0.65 -8.54
C ALA A 31 -4.63 -1.92 -9.11
N ALA A 32 -3.47 -1.79 -9.75
CA ALA A 32 -2.69 -2.93 -10.25
C ALA A 32 -1.82 -3.61 -9.17
N GLY A 33 -1.77 -3.05 -7.97
CA GLY A 33 -0.99 -3.56 -6.86
C GLY A 33 -1.76 -4.57 -6.00
N PRO A 34 -1.12 -5.11 -4.93
CA PRO A 34 -1.74 -6.07 -4.03
C PRO A 34 -2.74 -5.36 -3.09
N THR A 35 -3.95 -5.10 -3.58
CA THR A 35 -4.94 -4.27 -2.89
C THR A 35 -5.36 -4.82 -1.53
N ASN A 36 -5.34 -6.14 -1.33
CA ASN A 36 -5.57 -6.76 -0.03
C ASN A 36 -4.47 -6.38 0.98
N THR A 37 -3.21 -6.34 0.54
CA THR A 37 -2.09 -5.87 1.38
C THR A 37 -2.22 -4.38 1.70
N TYR A 38 -2.65 -3.54 0.75
CA TYR A 38 -2.90 -2.13 1.04
C TYR A 38 -4.00 -1.93 2.09
N ALA A 39 -5.05 -2.75 2.05
CA ALA A 39 -6.09 -2.74 3.09
C ALA A 39 -5.53 -3.16 4.46
N ALA A 40 -4.64 -4.15 4.51
CA ALA A 40 -3.97 -4.57 5.74
C ALA A 40 -3.08 -3.47 6.33
N ILE A 41 -2.30 -2.77 5.49
CA ILE A 41 -1.47 -1.63 5.89
C ILE A 41 -2.33 -0.52 6.50
N LYS A 42 -3.42 -0.12 5.84
CA LYS A 42 -4.33 0.90 6.36
C LYS A 42 -4.89 0.51 7.72
N ARG A 43 -5.31 -0.74 7.89
CA ARG A 43 -5.81 -1.26 9.17
C ARG A 43 -4.74 -1.20 10.26
N ALA A 44 -3.47 -1.55 9.95
CA ALA A 44 -2.37 -1.46 10.91
C ALA A 44 -2.18 -0.01 11.38
N TYR A 45 -2.21 0.95 10.47
CA TYR A 45 -2.13 2.37 10.82
C TYR A 45 -3.30 2.86 11.67
N GLU A 46 -4.53 2.48 11.34
CA GLU A 46 -5.71 2.83 12.13
C GLU A 46 -5.63 2.32 13.57
N GLN A 47 -5.16 1.09 13.74
CA GLN A 47 -5.01 0.47 15.07
C GLN A 47 -3.86 1.08 15.88
N SER A 48 -2.79 1.52 15.22
CA SER A 48 -1.58 2.03 15.87
C SER A 48 -1.83 3.25 16.77
N ALA A 49 -2.84 4.04 16.47
CA ALA A 49 -3.20 5.23 17.27
C ALA A 49 -3.69 4.90 18.70
N ALA A 50 -4.19 3.69 18.93
CA ALA A 50 -4.76 3.26 20.21
C ALA A 50 -4.01 2.09 20.87
N ASN A 51 -3.18 1.36 20.11
CA ASN A 51 -2.47 0.20 20.58
C ASN A 51 -1.23 0.58 21.42
N SER A 52 -0.93 -0.24 22.45
CA SER A 52 0.42 -0.31 23.00
C SER A 52 1.38 -0.93 21.97
N LEU A 53 2.69 -0.84 22.23
CA LEU A 53 3.69 -1.45 21.34
C LEU A 53 3.44 -2.96 21.15
N ASP A 54 3.22 -3.69 22.25
CA ASP A 54 2.98 -5.13 22.17
C ASP A 54 1.71 -5.47 21.40
N GLN A 55 0.63 -4.73 21.61
CA GLN A 55 -0.62 -4.89 20.85
C GLN A 55 -0.42 -4.59 19.37
N GLN A 56 0.39 -3.57 19.04
CA GLN A 56 0.67 -3.24 17.65
C GLN A 56 1.51 -4.32 16.96
N LEU A 57 2.54 -4.84 17.63
CA LEU A 57 3.37 -5.93 17.11
C LEU A 57 2.55 -7.20 16.87
N ASP A 58 1.63 -7.53 17.77
CA ASP A 58 0.72 -8.66 17.59
C ASP A 58 -0.23 -8.45 16.40
N ALA A 59 -0.80 -7.25 16.27
CA ALA A 59 -1.68 -6.90 15.16
C ALA A 59 -0.95 -6.97 13.81
N GLU A 60 0.26 -6.43 13.72
CA GLU A 60 1.08 -6.47 12.51
C GLU A 60 1.49 -7.89 12.13
N ARG A 61 1.90 -8.71 13.13
CA ARG A 61 2.18 -10.12 12.91
C ARG A 61 0.97 -10.85 12.29
N ASP A 62 -0.22 -10.63 12.83
CA ASP A 62 -1.42 -11.32 12.36
C ASP A 62 -1.85 -10.84 10.97
N LEU A 63 -1.73 -9.54 10.68
CA LEU A 63 -1.95 -8.99 9.35
C LEU A 63 -0.94 -9.55 8.34
N GLN A 64 0.34 -9.64 8.71
CA GLN A 64 1.38 -10.19 7.85
C GLN A 64 1.14 -11.67 7.55
N ARG A 65 0.74 -12.48 8.55
CA ARG A 65 0.41 -13.90 8.34
C ARG A 65 -0.73 -14.05 7.33
N ARG A 66 -1.76 -13.21 7.41
CA ARG A 66 -2.87 -13.21 6.46
C ARG A 66 -2.41 -12.83 5.04
N CYS A 67 -1.61 -11.79 4.90
CA CYS A 67 -1.05 -11.39 3.61
C CYS A 67 -0.14 -12.47 3.03
N ALA A 68 0.68 -13.13 3.85
CA ALA A 68 1.58 -14.22 3.42
C ALA A 68 0.83 -15.46 2.92
N ALA A 69 -0.42 -15.66 3.35
CA ALA A 69 -1.29 -16.74 2.89
C ALA A 69 -2.07 -16.41 1.59
N SER A 70 -1.90 -15.20 1.04
CA SER A 70 -2.63 -14.74 -0.14
C SER A 70 -2.02 -15.23 -1.46
N GLU A 71 -2.84 -15.31 -2.50
CA GLU A 71 -2.38 -15.57 -3.88
C GLU A 71 -1.40 -14.49 -4.35
N ASP A 72 -1.65 -13.24 -3.98
CA ASP A 72 -0.78 -12.10 -4.31
C ASP A 72 0.64 -12.25 -3.70
N HIS A 73 0.77 -12.84 -2.52
CA HIS A 73 2.09 -13.12 -1.94
C HIS A 73 2.86 -14.14 -2.79
N ILE A 74 2.20 -15.23 -3.18
CA ILE A 74 2.79 -16.29 -4.03
C ILE A 74 3.20 -15.69 -5.37
N GLU A 75 2.33 -14.90 -6.00
CA GLU A 75 2.61 -14.21 -7.25
C GLU A 75 3.80 -13.24 -7.11
N GLY A 76 3.83 -12.43 -6.04
CA GLY A 76 4.91 -11.49 -5.78
C GLY A 76 6.27 -12.17 -5.65
N VAL A 77 6.35 -13.25 -4.87
CA VAL A 77 7.57 -14.06 -4.70
C VAL A 77 7.99 -14.71 -6.02
N THR A 78 7.03 -15.26 -6.76
CA THR A 78 7.29 -15.91 -8.05
C THR A 78 7.80 -14.91 -9.07
N ALA A 79 7.12 -13.78 -9.22
CA ALA A 79 7.51 -12.71 -10.13
C ALA A 79 8.91 -12.16 -9.81
N PHE A 80 9.23 -12.01 -8.52
CA PHE A 80 10.56 -11.58 -8.07
C PHE A 80 11.66 -12.58 -8.50
N ARG A 81 11.42 -13.89 -8.31
CA ARG A 81 12.35 -14.95 -8.69
C ARG A 81 12.54 -15.03 -10.21
N GLU A 82 11.47 -14.83 -10.96
CA GLU A 82 11.45 -14.86 -12.43
C GLU A 82 11.88 -13.53 -13.06
N LYS A 83 12.17 -12.50 -12.26
CA LYS A 83 12.55 -11.15 -12.70
C LYS A 83 11.54 -10.52 -13.67
N ARG A 84 10.27 -10.74 -13.45
CA ARG A 84 9.15 -10.14 -14.20
C ARG A 84 8.28 -9.25 -13.33
N ALA A 85 7.43 -8.45 -13.96
CA ALA A 85 6.41 -7.70 -13.24
C ALA A 85 5.34 -8.65 -12.67
N PRO A 86 4.91 -8.46 -11.40
CA PRO A 86 3.83 -9.24 -10.80
C PRO A 86 2.47 -8.86 -11.40
N LYS A 87 1.53 -9.79 -11.36
CA LYS A 87 0.13 -9.61 -11.76
C LYS A 87 -0.78 -9.92 -10.56
N PHE A 88 -0.98 -8.93 -9.72
CA PHE A 88 -1.78 -9.09 -8.51
C PHE A 88 -3.27 -9.17 -8.81
N ALA A 89 -3.99 -9.98 -8.03
CA ALA A 89 -5.42 -10.20 -8.14
C ALA A 89 -6.21 -9.61 -6.95
N GLY A 90 -5.53 -9.09 -5.93
CA GLY A 90 -6.15 -8.52 -4.74
C GLY A 90 -6.67 -9.57 -3.74
N ARG A 91 -6.16 -10.79 -3.78
CA ARG A 91 -6.62 -11.92 -2.94
C ARG A 91 -5.52 -12.89 -2.55
#